data_e3ba4c95ea4f33c03b62efe1ccf0a476
#
_entry.id   e3ba4c95ea4f33c03b62efe1ccf0a476
#
_cell.length_a   1.000
_cell.length_b   1.000
_cell.length_c   1.000
_cell.angle_alpha   90.00
_cell.angle_beta   90.00
_cell.angle_gamma   90.00
#
_symmetry.space_group_name_H-M   'P 1'
#
loop_
_entity.id
_entity.type
_entity.pdbx_description
1 polymer ?
#
loop_
_entity_poly.entity_id
_entity_poly.type
_entity_poly.pdbx_seq_one_letter_code
_entity_poly.pdbx_strand_id
1 'polypeptide(L)'
;YDERKWALAAAAAKRVMDMDGGQRYTLHTVGASSSGAYVTPELPEGVPTETFPNGAGGIDPLKSYTDMFNGETYSTQNKELIWARNSGEVAEYTRQSFPAVMGGYSGMCLTQKLVDAYKTRNGKTIQEAAPDEYSEEGNTTRVQTFSGYRLNRGTYNMYSNREMRFYACVGFSGCYWPGTSCSNSGSFNLTVNYYMNGNAGKNMATGDHKDRNYAVTGYVLKKYIHPSDNWYNGNGSARVA
;
A
#
# COMPACT_ATOMS: atom_id res chain seq x y z
N TYR A 1 -7.65 -32.50 15.56
CA TYR A 1 -7.62 -31.88 14.25
C TYR A 1 -8.29 -32.82 13.25
N ASP A 2 -9.35 -32.41 12.56
CA ASP A 2 -10.07 -33.26 11.60
C ASP A 2 -9.72 -32.84 10.18
N GLU A 3 -8.80 -33.56 9.55
CA GLU A 3 -8.31 -33.27 8.18
C GLU A 3 -9.43 -33.30 7.14
N ARG A 4 -10.52 -34.07 7.37
CA ARG A 4 -11.68 -34.13 6.46
C ARG A 4 -12.37 -32.77 6.34
N LYS A 5 -12.44 -32.00 7.42
CA LYS A 5 -13.02 -30.64 7.38
C LYS A 5 -12.22 -29.70 6.51
N TRP A 6 -10.90 -29.81 6.55
CA TRP A 6 -10.03 -29.03 5.68
C TRP A 6 -10.14 -29.44 4.21
N ALA A 7 -10.23 -30.75 3.95
CA ALA A 7 -10.47 -31.25 2.60
C ALA A 7 -11.80 -30.77 2.01
N LEU A 8 -12.86 -30.77 2.82
CA LEU A 8 -14.17 -30.24 2.42
C LEU A 8 -14.12 -28.73 2.14
N ALA A 9 -13.45 -27.96 3.01
CA ALA A 9 -13.27 -26.53 2.82
C ALA A 9 -12.47 -26.22 1.53
N ALA A 10 -11.38 -26.94 1.30
CA ALA A 10 -10.57 -26.81 0.10
C ALA A 10 -11.36 -27.15 -1.17
N ALA A 11 -12.14 -28.24 -1.14
CA ALA A 11 -12.99 -28.63 -2.26
C ALA A 11 -14.11 -27.61 -2.54
N ALA A 12 -14.67 -26.99 -1.50
CA ALA A 12 -15.66 -25.93 -1.64
C ALA A 12 -15.04 -24.67 -2.25
N ALA A 13 -13.87 -24.23 -1.76
CA ALA A 13 -13.14 -23.10 -2.31
C ALA A 13 -12.75 -23.32 -3.79
N LYS A 14 -12.25 -24.54 -4.10
CA LYS A 14 -11.90 -24.87 -5.48
C LYS A 14 -13.11 -24.82 -6.41
N ARG A 15 -14.29 -25.26 -6.00
CA ARG A 15 -15.51 -25.13 -6.82
C ARG A 15 -15.84 -23.69 -7.17
N VAL A 16 -15.61 -22.74 -6.26
CA VAL A 16 -15.80 -21.32 -6.55
C VAL A 16 -14.77 -20.83 -7.56
N MET A 17 -13.51 -21.22 -7.41
CA MET A 17 -12.45 -20.86 -8.33
C MET A 17 -12.66 -21.41 -9.75
N ASP A 18 -13.25 -22.61 -9.86
CA ASP A 18 -13.49 -23.30 -11.14
C ASP A 18 -14.82 -22.87 -11.82
N MET A 19 -15.62 -21.97 -11.20
CA MET A 19 -16.86 -21.50 -11.81
C MET A 19 -16.63 -20.89 -13.18
N ASP A 20 -17.51 -21.25 -14.12
CA ASP A 20 -17.43 -20.81 -15.53
C ASP A 20 -16.04 -21.11 -16.17
N GLY A 21 -15.48 -22.29 -15.85
CA GLY A 21 -14.15 -22.69 -16.35
C GLY A 21 -13.02 -21.83 -15.78
N GLY A 22 -13.19 -21.27 -14.57
CA GLY A 22 -12.22 -20.40 -13.93
C GLY A 22 -12.25 -18.95 -14.40
N GLN A 23 -13.27 -18.55 -15.16
CA GLN A 23 -13.37 -17.19 -15.72
C GLN A 23 -14.21 -16.23 -14.87
N ARG A 24 -15.01 -16.78 -13.95
CA ARG A 24 -15.91 -15.97 -13.12
C ARG A 24 -15.14 -15.15 -12.09
N TYR A 25 -14.19 -15.78 -11.41
CA TYR A 25 -13.32 -15.15 -10.43
C TYR A 25 -11.87 -15.30 -10.87
N THR A 26 -11.19 -14.19 -11.07
CA THR A 26 -9.80 -14.17 -11.53
C THR A 26 -9.03 -13.09 -10.77
N LEU A 27 -7.73 -13.26 -10.65
CA LEU A 27 -6.88 -12.22 -10.10
C LEU A 27 -6.96 -10.94 -10.95
N HIS A 28 -7.07 -9.81 -10.29
CA HIS A 28 -6.97 -8.51 -10.93
C HIS A 28 -5.52 -8.23 -11.30
N THR A 29 -5.28 -7.85 -12.54
CA THR A 29 -3.93 -7.52 -13.04
C THR A 29 -3.95 -6.21 -13.81
N VAL A 30 -2.95 -5.37 -13.55
CA VAL A 30 -2.68 -4.13 -14.27
C VAL A 30 -1.38 -4.31 -15.05
N GLY A 31 -1.36 -3.83 -16.29
CA GLY A 31 -0.16 -3.89 -17.13
C GLY A 31 1.02 -3.12 -16.54
N ALA A 32 2.21 -3.54 -16.89
CA ALA A 32 3.44 -2.93 -16.42
C ALA A 32 3.56 -1.46 -16.81
N SER A 33 4.02 -0.63 -15.86
CA SER A 33 4.32 0.77 -16.07
C SER A 33 5.62 1.14 -15.35
N SER A 34 6.41 2.02 -15.96
CA SER A 34 7.65 2.55 -15.37
C SER A 34 7.56 4.02 -14.98
N SER A 35 6.36 4.59 -14.93
CA SER A 35 6.17 6.01 -14.64
C SER A 35 5.93 6.30 -13.15
N GLY A 36 6.26 7.52 -12.71
CA GLY A 36 5.98 8.00 -11.36
C GLY A 36 6.87 7.41 -10.28
N ALA A 37 6.30 7.25 -9.08
CA ALA A 37 6.97 6.64 -7.93
C ALA A 37 7.00 5.11 -8.00
N TYR A 38 6.23 4.55 -8.90
CA TYR A 38 6.07 3.11 -9.09
C TYR A 38 6.73 2.69 -10.39
N VAL A 39 7.54 1.67 -10.30
CA VAL A 39 8.15 1.01 -11.47
C VAL A 39 7.80 -0.48 -11.39
N THR A 40 7.67 -1.10 -12.56
CA THR A 40 7.44 -2.54 -12.61
C THR A 40 8.64 -3.27 -12.01
N PRO A 41 8.43 -4.12 -11.00
CA PRO A 41 9.53 -4.86 -10.37
C PRO A 41 10.03 -5.99 -11.28
N GLU A 42 11.26 -6.38 -11.05
CA GLU A 42 11.76 -7.67 -11.54
C GLU A 42 11.12 -8.81 -10.75
N LEU A 43 10.97 -9.98 -11.37
CA LEU A 43 10.51 -11.16 -10.66
C LEU A 43 11.50 -11.53 -9.56
N PRO A 44 11.02 -11.91 -8.35
CA PRO A 44 11.87 -12.50 -7.35
C PRO A 44 12.57 -13.76 -7.87
N GLU A 45 13.78 -14.03 -7.38
CA GLU A 45 14.49 -15.25 -7.69
C GLU A 45 13.63 -16.49 -7.38
N GLY A 46 13.63 -17.44 -8.29
CA GLY A 46 12.88 -18.70 -8.13
C GLY A 46 11.39 -18.62 -8.50
N VAL A 47 10.87 -17.48 -8.92
CA VAL A 47 9.51 -17.40 -9.49
C VAL A 47 9.52 -17.94 -10.94
N PRO A 48 8.71 -18.95 -11.26
CA PRO A 48 8.65 -19.48 -12.61
C PRO A 48 8.22 -18.44 -13.63
N THR A 49 8.95 -18.32 -14.73
CA THR A 49 8.65 -17.37 -15.81
C THR A 49 7.34 -17.70 -16.55
N GLU A 50 6.87 -18.92 -16.46
CA GLU A 50 5.61 -19.38 -17.04
C GLU A 50 4.39 -18.75 -16.36
N THR A 51 4.51 -18.38 -15.09
CA THR A 51 3.44 -17.69 -14.34
C THR A 51 3.27 -16.25 -14.82
N PHE A 52 4.37 -15.62 -15.21
CA PHE A 52 4.41 -14.26 -15.75
C PHE A 52 5.32 -14.26 -16.99
N PRO A 53 4.81 -14.58 -18.19
CA PRO A 53 5.63 -14.87 -19.37
C PRO A 53 6.54 -13.72 -19.81
N ASN A 54 6.22 -12.49 -19.43
CA ASN A 54 7.05 -11.31 -19.68
C ASN A 54 7.82 -10.86 -18.43
N GLY A 55 7.98 -11.74 -17.46
CA GLY A 55 8.46 -11.41 -16.14
C GLY A 55 7.46 -10.52 -15.42
N ALA A 56 7.85 -9.91 -14.32
CA ALA A 56 7.03 -8.87 -13.70
C ALA A 56 6.85 -7.65 -14.62
N GLY A 57 7.62 -7.54 -15.70
CA GLY A 57 7.40 -6.60 -16.79
C GLY A 57 6.06 -6.74 -17.51
N GLY A 58 5.36 -7.87 -17.40
CA GLY A 58 4.02 -8.07 -17.95
C GLY A 58 2.91 -7.50 -17.09
N ILE A 59 3.14 -7.36 -15.79
CA ILE A 59 2.19 -6.78 -14.82
C ILE A 59 2.89 -5.83 -13.87
N ASP A 60 2.12 -4.93 -13.28
CA ASP A 60 2.51 -4.13 -12.11
C ASP A 60 1.83 -4.73 -10.85
N PRO A 61 2.53 -5.52 -10.03
CA PRO A 61 1.93 -6.17 -8.86
C PRO A 61 1.46 -5.18 -7.80
N LEU A 62 2.16 -4.05 -7.63
CA LEU A 62 1.79 -3.02 -6.68
C LEU A 62 0.47 -2.36 -7.09
N LYS A 63 0.36 -1.94 -8.34
CA LYS A 63 -0.85 -1.33 -8.89
C LYS A 63 -1.99 -2.34 -8.97
N SER A 64 -1.73 -3.57 -9.38
CA SER A 64 -2.73 -4.65 -9.39
C SER A 64 -3.36 -4.86 -8.02
N TYR A 65 -2.55 -4.80 -6.95
CA TYR A 65 -3.05 -4.91 -5.59
C TYR A 65 -3.77 -3.65 -5.11
N THR A 66 -3.21 -2.46 -5.35
CA THR A 66 -3.81 -1.20 -4.84
C THR A 66 -5.13 -0.88 -5.52
N ASP A 67 -5.25 -1.11 -6.81
CA ASP A 67 -6.45 -0.75 -7.59
C ASP A 67 -7.69 -1.58 -7.19
N MET A 68 -7.49 -2.75 -6.60
CA MET A 68 -8.60 -3.53 -6.02
C MET A 68 -9.27 -2.86 -4.83
N PHE A 69 -8.52 -2.04 -4.08
CA PHE A 69 -8.96 -1.54 -2.79
C PHE A 69 -9.20 -0.03 -2.77
N ASN A 70 -8.66 0.71 -3.72
CA ASN A 70 -8.67 2.17 -3.69
C ASN A 70 -9.79 2.80 -4.53
N GLY A 71 -10.61 2.00 -5.21
CA GLY A 71 -11.71 2.50 -6.04
C GLY A 71 -11.35 2.74 -7.51
N GLU A 72 -10.13 2.40 -7.94
CA GLU A 72 -9.77 2.45 -9.35
C GLU A 72 -10.53 1.37 -10.13
N THR A 73 -10.65 0.18 -9.55
CA THR A 73 -11.48 -0.90 -10.10
C THR A 73 -12.82 -0.93 -9.39
N TYR A 74 -13.91 -0.68 -10.12
CA TYR A 74 -15.25 -0.75 -9.56
C TYR A 74 -15.57 -2.15 -9.06
N SER A 75 -16.31 -2.25 -7.96
CA SER A 75 -16.71 -3.53 -7.34
C SER A 75 -17.41 -4.48 -8.32
N THR A 76 -18.17 -3.95 -9.27
CA THR A 76 -18.84 -4.73 -10.33
C THR A 76 -17.89 -5.30 -11.39
N GLN A 77 -16.69 -4.74 -11.48
CA GLN A 77 -15.64 -5.15 -12.44
C GLN A 77 -14.52 -5.96 -11.76
N ASN A 78 -14.44 -5.91 -10.45
CA ASN A 78 -13.43 -6.61 -9.67
C ASN A 78 -13.78 -8.09 -9.54
N LYS A 79 -13.19 -8.91 -10.38
CA LYS A 79 -13.42 -10.37 -10.40
C LYS A 79 -12.82 -11.12 -9.19
N GLU A 80 -12.06 -10.47 -8.34
CA GLU A 80 -11.63 -11.06 -7.06
C GLU A 80 -12.71 -10.98 -5.99
N LEU A 81 -13.71 -10.09 -6.14
CA LEU A 81 -14.81 -9.97 -5.20
C LEU A 81 -15.83 -11.09 -5.41
N ILE A 82 -15.91 -11.99 -4.44
CA ILE A 82 -16.93 -13.03 -4.39
C ILE A 82 -18.18 -12.50 -3.68
N TRP A 83 -17.99 -11.75 -2.60
CA TRP A 83 -19.05 -11.12 -1.83
C TRP A 83 -18.48 -9.86 -1.15
N ALA A 84 -19.27 -8.80 -1.12
CA ALA A 84 -18.90 -7.55 -0.46
C ALA A 84 -20.10 -7.00 0.33
N ARG A 85 -19.81 -6.35 1.44
CA ARG A 85 -20.76 -5.55 2.20
C ARG A 85 -20.51 -4.08 1.90
N ASN A 86 -21.51 -3.37 1.43
CA ASN A 86 -21.43 -1.93 1.28
C ASN A 86 -21.42 -1.26 2.66
N SER A 87 -20.49 -0.34 2.87
CA SER A 87 -20.43 0.50 4.06
C SER A 87 -20.46 1.97 3.62
N GLY A 88 -21.20 2.81 4.34
CA GLY A 88 -21.45 4.19 3.94
C GLY A 88 -20.39 5.23 4.34
N GLU A 89 -19.40 4.89 5.16
CA GLU A 89 -18.54 5.89 5.83
C GLU A 89 -17.10 5.95 5.29
N VAL A 90 -16.91 5.66 4.01
CA VAL A 90 -15.56 5.56 3.45
C VAL A 90 -14.85 6.91 3.33
N ALA A 91 -15.62 7.99 3.12
CA ALA A 91 -15.07 9.33 3.05
C ALA A 91 -14.36 9.72 4.36
N GLU A 92 -15.02 9.49 5.51
CA GLU A 92 -14.39 9.76 6.81
C GLU A 92 -13.18 8.85 7.07
N TYR A 93 -13.28 7.57 6.69
CA TYR A 93 -12.16 6.64 6.78
C TYR A 93 -10.92 7.14 6.01
N THR A 94 -11.09 7.59 4.75
CA THR A 94 -9.96 8.10 3.97
C THR A 94 -9.39 9.38 4.57
N ARG A 95 -10.24 10.29 5.09
CA ARG A 95 -9.80 11.49 5.76
C ARG A 95 -8.98 11.18 7.03
N GLN A 96 -9.36 10.16 7.80
CA GLN A 96 -8.59 9.69 8.96
C GLN A 96 -7.23 9.10 8.55
N SER A 97 -7.11 8.56 7.35
CA SER A 97 -5.84 8.02 6.83
C SER A 97 -4.92 9.10 6.27
N PHE A 98 -5.47 10.20 5.71
CA PHE A 98 -4.68 11.25 5.09
C PHE A 98 -3.78 11.97 6.09
N PRO A 99 -2.54 12.31 5.70
CA PRO A 99 -1.66 13.18 6.48
C PRO A 99 -2.26 14.57 6.69
N ALA A 100 -1.96 15.20 7.83
CA ALA A 100 -2.48 16.51 8.15
C ALA A 100 -2.05 17.59 7.13
N VAL A 101 -0.84 17.50 6.57
CA VAL A 101 -0.37 18.39 5.51
C VAL A 101 -1.25 18.36 4.25
N MET A 102 -2.03 17.30 4.09
CA MET A 102 -2.98 17.11 2.99
C MET A 102 -4.44 17.28 3.43
N GLY A 103 -4.70 17.86 4.59
CA GLY A 103 -6.04 18.13 5.11
C GLY A 103 -6.69 16.96 5.84
N GLY A 104 -5.94 15.89 6.09
CA GLY A 104 -6.41 14.74 6.84
C GLY A 104 -6.10 14.81 8.34
N TYR A 105 -6.39 13.73 9.04
CA TYR A 105 -6.27 13.66 10.50
C TYR A 105 -5.16 12.73 10.99
N SER A 106 -4.53 11.95 10.14
CA SER A 106 -3.51 10.94 10.51
C SER A 106 -3.97 10.00 11.64
N GLY A 107 -5.27 9.74 11.74
CA GLY A 107 -5.88 9.02 12.84
C GLY A 107 -5.86 7.50 12.71
N MET A 108 -5.79 6.99 11.47
CA MET A 108 -5.73 5.53 11.20
C MET A 108 -4.29 5.01 11.35
N CYS A 109 -3.80 5.06 12.59
CA CYS A 109 -2.45 4.64 12.92
C CYS A 109 -2.30 3.12 12.93
N LEU A 110 -1.18 2.63 12.39
CA LEU A 110 -0.80 1.23 12.44
C LEU A 110 0.16 0.99 13.61
N THR A 111 0.07 -0.17 14.24
CA THR A 111 1.03 -0.57 15.28
C THR A 111 2.33 -1.07 14.68
N GLN A 112 3.44 -0.92 15.40
CA GLN A 112 4.73 -1.52 15.00
C GLN A 112 4.60 -3.02 14.76
N LYS A 113 3.85 -3.73 15.60
CA LYS A 113 3.61 -5.18 15.44
C LYS A 113 3.00 -5.53 14.07
N LEU A 114 2.10 -4.72 13.55
CA LEU A 114 1.54 -4.92 12.21
C LEU A 114 2.58 -4.63 11.13
N VAL A 115 3.37 -3.58 11.30
CA VAL A 115 4.48 -3.23 10.39
C VAL A 115 5.51 -4.34 10.33
N ASP A 116 5.85 -4.94 11.46
CA ASP A 116 6.81 -6.05 11.57
C ASP A 116 6.28 -7.37 10.97
N ALA A 117 4.96 -7.53 10.91
CA ALA A 117 4.35 -8.71 10.32
C ALA A 117 4.49 -8.79 8.78
N TYR A 118 4.74 -7.66 8.11
CA TYR A 118 5.06 -7.69 6.69
C TYR A 118 6.44 -8.30 6.47
N LYS A 119 6.57 -9.09 5.43
CA LYS A 119 7.80 -9.80 5.07
C LYS A 119 8.76 -8.94 4.26
N THR A 120 9.98 -9.44 4.09
CA THR A 120 10.89 -8.95 3.07
C THR A 120 10.36 -9.32 1.67
N ARG A 121 10.90 -8.71 0.62
CA ARG A 121 10.53 -9.06 -0.77
C ARG A 121 10.80 -10.53 -1.11
N ASN A 122 11.71 -11.18 -0.38
CA ASN A 122 12.05 -12.60 -0.56
C ASN A 122 11.19 -13.53 0.30
N GLY A 123 10.17 -12.99 0.97
CA GLY A 123 9.20 -13.77 1.74
C GLY A 123 9.65 -14.18 3.15
N LYS A 124 10.80 -13.68 3.63
CA LYS A 124 11.27 -13.93 5.00
C LYS A 124 10.61 -12.97 5.99
N THR A 125 10.40 -13.41 7.21
CA THR A 125 10.10 -12.51 8.32
C THR A 125 11.31 -11.62 8.61
N ILE A 126 11.10 -10.50 9.30
CA ILE A 126 12.21 -9.60 9.68
C ILE A 126 13.22 -10.29 10.64
N GLN A 127 12.75 -11.28 11.40
CA GLN A 127 13.60 -12.07 12.30
C GLN A 127 14.45 -13.13 11.56
N GLU A 128 13.96 -13.62 10.42
CA GLU A 128 14.68 -14.61 9.59
C GLU A 128 15.60 -13.97 8.56
N ALA A 129 15.40 -12.68 8.29
CA ALA A 129 16.18 -11.96 7.30
C ALA A 129 17.63 -11.74 7.78
N ALA A 130 18.56 -11.89 6.86
CA ALA A 130 19.96 -11.57 7.13
C ALA A 130 20.16 -10.03 7.23
N PRO A 131 21.22 -9.56 7.91
CA PRO A 131 21.46 -8.11 8.08
C PRO A 131 21.61 -7.29 6.80
N ASP A 132 22.01 -7.91 5.71
CA ASP A 132 22.08 -7.33 4.37
C ASP A 132 20.73 -7.26 3.67
N GLU A 133 19.78 -8.08 4.10
CA GLU A 133 18.40 -8.09 3.60
C GLU A 133 17.48 -7.14 4.38
N TYR A 134 17.61 -7.07 5.69
CA TYR A 134 16.84 -6.20 6.56
C TYR A 134 17.69 -5.59 7.68
N SER A 135 17.55 -4.29 7.91
CA SER A 135 18.21 -3.58 8.98
C SER A 135 17.31 -2.47 9.52
N GLU A 136 17.28 -2.31 10.83
CA GLU A 136 16.62 -1.17 11.49
C GLU A 136 17.57 0.02 11.68
N GLU A 137 18.84 -0.11 11.27
CA GLU A 137 19.84 0.93 11.44
C GLU A 137 20.11 1.71 10.16
N GLY A 138 20.27 3.03 10.32
CA GLY A 138 20.69 3.92 9.26
C GLY A 138 19.61 4.21 8.21
N ASN A 139 20.03 4.88 7.15
CA ASN A 139 19.16 5.38 6.10
C ASN A 139 19.69 4.99 4.72
N THR A 140 18.79 4.89 3.76
CA THR A 140 19.15 4.66 2.36
C THR A 140 20.06 5.77 1.83
N THR A 141 21.15 5.40 1.16
CA THR A 141 22.14 6.34 0.59
C THR A 141 21.80 6.76 -0.83
N ARG A 142 20.88 6.07 -1.47
CA ARG A 142 20.43 6.31 -2.86
C ARG A 142 18.95 5.99 -3.01
N VAL A 143 18.37 6.42 -4.12
CA VAL A 143 17.05 5.94 -4.54
C VAL A 143 17.16 4.47 -4.92
N GLN A 144 16.22 3.66 -4.46
CA GLN A 144 16.15 2.21 -4.71
C GLN A 144 14.72 1.81 -5.04
N THR A 145 14.56 0.69 -5.73
CA THR A 145 13.24 0.14 -6.03
C THR A 145 13.12 -1.24 -5.40
N PHE A 146 12.04 -1.43 -4.63
CA PHE A 146 11.72 -2.71 -4.00
C PHE A 146 10.27 -3.05 -4.29
N SER A 147 10.03 -4.25 -4.77
CA SER A 147 8.66 -4.75 -5.03
C SER A 147 7.78 -3.77 -5.84
N GLY A 148 8.38 -3.09 -6.81
CA GLY A 148 7.72 -2.08 -7.63
C GLY A 148 7.60 -0.69 -7.01
N TYR A 149 8.03 -0.52 -5.76
CA TYR A 149 7.97 0.76 -5.06
C TYR A 149 9.33 1.46 -5.07
N ARG A 150 9.35 2.73 -5.50
CA ARG A 150 10.54 3.57 -5.51
C ARG A 150 10.72 4.25 -4.15
N LEU A 151 11.74 3.82 -3.42
CA LEU A 151 12.10 4.35 -2.10
C LEU A 151 13.11 5.50 -2.25
N ASN A 152 12.87 6.60 -1.56
CA ASN A 152 13.74 7.78 -1.61
C ASN A 152 15.04 7.56 -0.86
N ARG A 153 16.09 8.30 -1.30
CA ARG A 153 17.30 8.48 -0.51
C ARG A 153 16.95 9.13 0.84
N GLY A 154 17.62 8.71 1.91
CA GLY A 154 17.42 9.25 3.25
C GLY A 154 16.26 8.61 4.02
N THR A 155 15.58 7.62 3.42
CA THR A 155 14.54 6.84 4.09
C THR A 155 15.19 5.80 5.02
N TYR A 156 14.59 5.52 6.17
CA TYR A 156 15.07 4.49 7.10
C TYR A 156 15.21 3.13 6.42
N ASN A 157 16.31 2.44 6.71
CA ASN A 157 16.61 1.14 6.11
C ASN A 157 15.58 0.07 6.45
N MET A 158 14.89 0.16 7.60
CA MET A 158 13.80 -0.74 7.98
C MET A 158 12.61 -0.76 6.99
N TYR A 159 12.52 0.26 6.12
CA TYR A 159 11.50 0.32 5.06
C TYR A 159 12.00 -0.21 3.72
N SER A 160 13.29 -0.54 3.64
CA SER A 160 13.90 -1.12 2.44
C SER A 160 13.57 -2.59 2.32
N ASN A 161 13.60 -3.09 1.09
CA ASN A 161 13.51 -4.52 0.79
C ASN A 161 12.27 -5.23 1.36
N ARG A 162 11.15 -4.50 1.50
CA ARG A 162 9.89 -5.06 1.99
C ARG A 162 9.04 -5.60 0.83
N GLU A 163 8.12 -6.48 1.17
CA GLU A 163 7.14 -7.02 0.22
C GLU A 163 6.20 -5.91 -0.33
N MET A 164 5.61 -6.14 -1.48
CA MET A 164 4.74 -5.19 -2.18
C MET A 164 3.58 -4.69 -1.30
N ARG A 165 2.95 -5.57 -0.51
CA ARG A 165 1.83 -5.22 0.37
C ARG A 165 2.19 -4.21 1.46
N PHE A 166 3.44 -4.22 1.94
CA PHE A 166 3.92 -3.19 2.84
C PHE A 166 3.82 -1.81 2.19
N TYR A 167 4.39 -1.65 1.00
CA TYR A 167 4.37 -0.36 0.29
C TYR A 167 2.97 0.06 -0.16
N ALA A 168 2.08 -0.88 -0.41
CA ALA A 168 0.69 -0.62 -0.77
C ALA A 168 -0.16 -0.14 0.42
N CYS A 169 0.07 -0.72 1.61
CA CYS A 169 -0.82 -0.55 2.76
C CYS A 169 -0.31 0.43 3.81
N VAL A 170 1.01 0.62 3.93
CA VAL A 170 1.63 1.36 5.04
C VAL A 170 2.12 2.72 4.56
N GLY A 171 1.65 3.79 5.21
CA GLY A 171 2.27 5.10 5.15
C GLY A 171 3.35 5.21 6.22
N PHE A 172 4.58 5.51 5.83
CA PHE A 172 5.76 5.61 6.69
C PHE A 172 6.58 6.85 6.36
N SER A 173 7.47 7.28 7.24
CA SER A 173 8.31 8.46 6.99
C SER A 173 9.23 8.27 5.78
N GLY A 174 9.16 9.20 4.84
CA GLY A 174 9.88 9.14 3.56
C GLY A 174 9.07 8.49 2.43
N CYS A 175 7.84 8.03 2.68
CA CYS A 175 7.01 7.47 1.63
C CYS A 175 6.37 8.55 0.75
N TYR A 176 6.11 8.19 -0.51
CA TYR A 176 5.19 8.95 -1.34
C TYR A 176 3.76 8.71 -0.91
N TRP A 177 2.99 9.78 -0.82
CA TRP A 177 1.57 9.69 -0.56
C TRP A 177 0.79 9.92 -1.85
N PRO A 178 -0.02 8.96 -2.30
CA PRO A 178 -0.93 9.19 -3.41
C PRO A 178 -2.03 10.15 -2.96
N GLY A 179 -2.46 11.03 -3.83
CA GLY A 179 -3.52 11.97 -3.55
C GLY A 179 -3.21 13.36 -4.08
N THR A 180 -4.25 14.08 -4.45
CA THR A 180 -4.16 15.42 -5.05
C THR A 180 -4.26 16.55 -4.03
N SER A 181 -4.66 16.27 -2.79
CA SER A 181 -4.83 17.27 -1.74
C SER A 181 -3.50 17.63 -1.10
N CYS A 182 -2.71 18.41 -1.82
CA CYS A 182 -1.48 18.99 -1.29
C CYS A 182 -1.50 20.50 -1.46
N SER A 183 -1.00 21.24 -0.46
CA SER A 183 -0.84 22.69 -0.53
C SER A 183 0.11 23.12 -1.65
N ASN A 184 1.01 22.24 -2.07
CA ASN A 184 1.88 22.41 -3.21
C ASN A 184 1.18 21.84 -4.45
N SER A 185 0.25 22.60 -5.01
CA SER A 185 -0.56 22.24 -6.15
C SER A 185 0.23 21.53 -7.26
N GLY A 186 -0.17 20.32 -7.59
CA GLY A 186 0.38 19.51 -8.68
C GLY A 186 1.33 18.39 -8.26
N SER A 187 1.59 18.22 -6.97
CA SER A 187 2.47 17.18 -6.47
C SER A 187 1.68 15.92 -6.09
N PHE A 188 1.43 15.05 -7.04
CA PHE A 188 0.88 13.70 -6.81
C PHE A 188 1.74 12.84 -5.88
N ASN A 189 2.97 13.25 -5.63
CA ASN A 189 4.00 12.49 -4.98
C ASN A 189 4.61 13.27 -3.82
N LEU A 190 3.76 13.78 -2.93
CA LEU A 190 4.27 14.39 -1.71
C LEU A 190 4.97 13.32 -0.87
N THR A 191 6.23 13.57 -0.53
CA THR A 191 6.94 12.78 0.46
C THR A 191 6.46 13.17 1.86
N VAL A 192 5.96 12.19 2.61
CA VAL A 192 5.39 12.40 3.95
C VAL A 192 6.41 12.00 5.02
N ASN A 193 6.52 12.82 6.06
CA ASN A 193 7.43 12.59 7.19
C ASN A 193 6.64 12.70 8.51
N TYR A 194 6.54 11.60 9.24
CA TYR A 194 5.77 11.48 10.47
C TYR A 194 6.58 11.73 11.74
N TYR A 195 7.88 11.98 11.64
CA TYR A 195 8.71 12.33 12.78
C TYR A 195 8.40 13.76 13.27
N MET A 196 8.81 14.07 14.50
CA MET A 196 8.63 15.42 15.10
C MET A 196 9.20 16.50 14.15
N ASN A 197 8.43 17.54 13.94
CA ASN A 197 8.71 18.63 12.98
C ASN A 197 8.69 18.22 11.50
N GLY A 198 8.41 16.96 11.18
CA GLY A 198 8.13 16.56 9.80
C GLY A 198 6.80 17.13 9.32
N ASN A 199 6.57 17.11 8.00
CA ASN A 199 5.38 17.72 7.40
C ASN A 199 4.03 17.04 7.77
N ALA A 200 4.08 15.86 8.39
CA ALA A 200 2.91 15.15 8.93
C ALA A 200 3.13 14.67 10.37
N GLY A 201 4.17 15.15 11.03
CA GLY A 201 4.49 14.80 12.41
C GLY A 201 3.98 15.82 13.42
N LYS A 202 4.20 15.53 14.70
CA LYS A 202 3.93 16.50 15.79
C LYS A 202 4.75 17.75 15.58
N ASN A 203 4.18 18.92 15.88
CA ASN A 203 4.79 20.24 15.71
C ASN A 203 5.18 20.55 14.25
N MET A 204 4.46 20.01 13.27
CA MET A 204 4.70 20.34 11.87
C MET A 204 4.67 21.86 11.63
N ALA A 205 5.56 22.36 10.77
CA ALA A 205 5.70 23.80 10.51
C ALA A 205 4.52 24.39 9.72
N THR A 206 3.75 23.56 9.04
CA THR A 206 2.64 23.98 8.17
C THR A 206 1.35 23.24 8.52
N GLY A 207 0.24 23.94 8.46
CA GLY A 207 -1.11 23.41 8.68
C GLY A 207 -1.73 23.88 10.00
N ASP A 208 -3.07 23.92 10.01
CA ASP A 208 -3.88 24.39 11.15
C ASP A 208 -3.94 23.38 12.30
N HIS A 209 -3.27 22.24 12.18
CA HIS A 209 -3.39 21.09 13.08
C HIS A 209 -2.06 20.60 13.64
N LYS A 210 -1.08 21.48 13.76
CA LYS A 210 0.30 21.14 14.19
C LYS A 210 0.40 20.43 15.55
N ASP A 211 -0.53 20.71 16.46
CA ASP A 211 -0.55 20.15 17.81
C ASP A 211 -1.42 18.89 17.93
N ARG A 212 -2.08 18.50 16.85
CA ARG A 212 -2.98 17.36 16.75
C ARG A 212 -2.99 16.85 15.30
N ASN A 213 -3.67 15.76 15.03
CA ASN A 213 -3.76 15.17 13.69
C ASN A 213 -2.40 14.71 13.16
N TYR A 214 -1.57 14.14 14.01
CA TYR A 214 -0.33 13.47 13.63
C TYR A 214 -0.39 11.98 13.95
N ALA A 215 0.34 11.18 13.20
CA ALA A 215 0.41 9.74 13.40
C ALA A 215 1.21 9.44 14.68
N VAL A 216 0.52 9.06 15.77
CA VAL A 216 1.15 8.79 17.07
C VAL A 216 2.13 7.62 17.06
N THR A 217 1.98 6.69 16.10
CA THR A 217 2.87 5.55 15.93
C THR A 217 3.94 5.76 14.84
N GLY A 218 3.86 6.86 14.09
CA GLY A 218 4.69 7.10 12.92
C GLY A 218 4.24 6.36 11.65
N TYR A 219 3.11 5.66 11.70
CA TYR A 219 2.54 4.90 10.60
C TYR A 219 1.05 5.17 10.44
N VAL A 220 0.58 5.21 9.20
CA VAL A 220 -0.84 5.30 8.88
C VAL A 220 -1.24 4.26 7.86
N LEU A 221 -2.52 3.92 7.84
CA LEU A 221 -3.07 2.99 6.86
C LEU A 221 -3.31 3.70 5.53
N LYS A 222 -2.70 3.21 4.46
CA LYS A 222 -2.76 3.78 3.11
C LYS A 222 -3.60 2.95 2.13
N LYS A 223 -3.99 1.76 2.49
CA LYS A 223 -4.55 0.71 1.62
C LYS A 223 -5.72 1.17 0.73
N TYR A 224 -6.58 2.05 1.23
CA TYR A 224 -7.81 2.45 0.54
C TYR A 224 -7.74 3.85 -0.08
N ILE A 225 -6.56 4.41 -0.20
CA ILE A 225 -6.38 5.77 -0.70
C ILE A 225 -6.28 5.74 -2.23
N HIS A 226 -7.20 6.47 -2.86
CA HIS A 226 -7.16 6.70 -4.31
C HIS A 226 -6.27 7.89 -4.64
N PRO A 227 -5.49 7.86 -5.73
CA PRO A 227 -4.67 9.00 -6.14
C PRO A 227 -5.42 10.31 -6.37
N SER A 228 -6.71 10.26 -6.72
CA SER A 228 -7.54 11.45 -6.90
C SER A 228 -8.27 11.92 -5.64
N ASP A 229 -8.10 11.24 -4.50
CA ASP A 229 -8.68 11.69 -3.24
C ASP A 229 -8.11 13.05 -2.84
N ASN A 230 -8.99 13.93 -2.35
CA ASN A 230 -8.64 15.30 -2.01
C ASN A 230 -9.34 15.73 -0.72
N TRP A 231 -8.56 16.11 0.29
CA TRP A 231 -9.07 16.60 1.58
C TRP A 231 -8.64 18.04 1.89
N TYR A 232 -7.91 18.66 0.97
CA TYR A 232 -7.42 20.02 1.15
C TYR A 232 -8.57 21.03 1.15
N ASN A 233 -8.51 22.04 2.02
CA ASN A 233 -9.52 23.10 2.20
C ASN A 233 -10.92 22.65 2.65
N GLY A 234 -11.06 21.50 3.29
CA GLY A 234 -12.32 21.07 3.90
C GLY A 234 -13.41 20.60 2.93
N ASN A 235 -13.21 20.71 1.62
CA ASN A 235 -14.13 20.23 0.58
C ASN A 235 -13.66 18.86 0.07
N GLY A 236 -13.50 17.92 0.99
CA GLY A 236 -12.93 16.62 0.69
C GLY A 236 -13.78 15.82 -0.28
N SER A 237 -13.12 15.15 -1.18
CA SER A 237 -13.68 14.11 -2.01
C SER A 237 -12.86 12.83 -1.88
N ALA A 238 -13.54 11.73 -1.64
CA ALA A 238 -12.94 10.40 -1.66
C ALA A 238 -13.57 9.59 -2.78
N ARG A 239 -12.74 8.95 -3.57
CA ARG A 239 -13.17 7.96 -4.53
C ARG A 239 -13.16 6.60 -3.83
N VAL A 240 -14.27 5.91 -3.92
CA VAL A 240 -14.48 4.68 -3.18
C VAL A 240 -14.89 3.58 -4.13
N ALA A 241 -14.35 2.39 -3.86
CA ALA A 241 -14.78 1.17 -4.51
C ALA A 241 -16.08 0.63 -3.93
#